data_fe754867f0bdf42db35e144816b4ec59
#
_entry.id   fe754867f0bdf42db35e144816b4ec59
#
_cell.length_a   1.000
_cell.length_b   1.000
_cell.length_c   1.000
_cell.angle_alpha   90.00
_cell.angle_beta   90.00
_cell.angle_gamma   90.00
#
_symmetry.space_group_name_H-M   'P 1'
#
loop_
_entity.id
_entity.type
_entity.pdbx_description
1 polymer ?
#
loop_
_entity_poly.entity_id
_entity_poly.type
_entity_poly.pdbx_seq_one_letter_code
_entity_poly.pdbx_strand_id
1 'polypeptide(L)'
;MYSLNAEKSVLEDTGNITRRLAVSEQLLELEETLTVKALESSTVRVQKKYYEDVARLEKIKREKTVIIYTFSIVVLVLLIVLIVVLFVRYSRRKRISYEMKMLEAVRSVNEIREKIASLQKVDAGRSMDLIFLARMIDDMLKKQYSLNRNSLIQPYAEIIDKLRNDDDCRKRISSAADAVSANSVSKLTAACPTIKVSDVLLFSLLVLGFSYKSISVIMDDGEPKLYNRAKRLREKIMASGSPDTDAILSAIPKR
;
A
#
# COMPACT_ATOMS: atom_id res chain seq x y z
N MET A 1 -39.03 -71.94 -41.47
CA MET A 1 -39.41 -71.31 -42.73
C MET A 1 -39.25 -72.27 -43.94
N TYR A 2 -38.11 -72.90 -44.17
CA TYR A 2 -37.85 -73.81 -45.31
C TYR A 2 -38.80 -75.00 -45.34
N SER A 3 -39.13 -75.62 -44.19
CA SER A 3 -40.05 -76.80 -44.16
C SER A 3 -41.49 -76.46 -44.50
N LEU A 4 -42.02 -75.31 -44.11
CA LEU A 4 -43.35 -74.82 -44.36
C LEU A 4 -43.53 -74.38 -45.85
N ASN A 5 -42.52 -73.80 -46.44
CA ASN A 5 -42.49 -73.43 -47.84
C ASN A 5 -42.44 -74.69 -48.73
N ALA A 6 -41.67 -75.71 -48.32
CA ALA A 6 -41.65 -77.00 -49.01
C ALA A 6 -43.03 -77.74 -48.95
N GLU A 7 -43.67 -77.69 -47.77
CA GLU A 7 -44.98 -78.23 -47.55
C GLU A 7 -46.07 -77.54 -48.40
N LYS A 8 -45.98 -76.21 -48.54
CA LYS A 8 -46.84 -75.38 -49.38
C LYS A 8 -46.69 -75.79 -50.85
N SER A 9 -45.46 -75.98 -51.33
CA SER A 9 -45.19 -76.45 -52.73
C SER A 9 -45.77 -77.83 -53.04
N VAL A 10 -45.64 -78.78 -52.10
CA VAL A 10 -46.21 -80.13 -52.25
C VAL A 10 -47.73 -80.09 -52.20
N LEU A 11 -48.35 -79.20 -51.45
CA LEU A 11 -49.80 -79.03 -51.37
C LEU A 11 -50.41 -78.34 -52.59
N GLU A 12 -49.64 -77.54 -53.30
CA GLU A 12 -50.05 -76.95 -54.59
C GLU A 12 -50.33 -78.05 -55.67
N ASP A 13 -49.54 -79.12 -55.68
CA ASP A 13 -49.69 -80.21 -56.59
C ASP A 13 -50.85 -81.17 -56.24
N THR A 14 -51.33 -81.21 -54.99
CA THR A 14 -52.34 -82.14 -54.50
C THR A 14 -53.78 -81.62 -54.52
N GLY A 15 -54.05 -80.37 -54.91
CA GLY A 15 -55.37 -79.75 -55.01
C GLY A 15 -56.18 -79.58 -53.73
N ASN A 16 -55.58 -79.79 -52.50
CA ASN A 16 -56.27 -79.70 -51.22
C ASN A 16 -56.25 -78.26 -50.71
N ILE A 17 -57.26 -77.46 -51.04
CA ILE A 17 -57.39 -76.02 -50.79
C ILE A 17 -57.35 -75.68 -49.29
N THR A 18 -57.98 -76.48 -48.41
CA THR A 18 -58.08 -76.26 -47.00
C THR A 18 -56.70 -76.36 -46.28
N ARG A 19 -55.91 -77.35 -46.71
CA ARG A 19 -54.57 -77.55 -46.14
C ARG A 19 -53.56 -76.46 -46.60
N ARG A 20 -53.72 -76.02 -47.85
CA ARG A 20 -52.98 -74.90 -48.43
C ARG A 20 -53.23 -73.56 -47.63
N LEU A 21 -54.54 -73.36 -47.31
CA LEU A 21 -54.90 -72.17 -46.52
C LEU A 21 -54.28 -72.19 -45.10
N ALA A 22 -54.35 -73.33 -44.40
CA ALA A 22 -53.78 -73.51 -43.09
C ALA A 22 -52.24 -73.30 -43.08
N VAL A 23 -51.54 -73.84 -44.09
CA VAL A 23 -50.07 -73.65 -44.21
C VAL A 23 -49.71 -72.18 -44.54
N SER A 24 -50.55 -71.51 -45.36
CA SER A 24 -50.34 -70.08 -45.65
C SER A 24 -50.58 -69.19 -44.44
N GLU A 25 -51.59 -69.53 -43.59
CA GLU A 25 -51.79 -68.82 -42.32
C GLU A 25 -50.63 -69.03 -41.38
N GLN A 26 -50.12 -70.27 -41.24
CA GLN A 26 -48.95 -70.54 -40.41
C GLN A 26 -47.68 -69.83 -40.92
N LEU A 27 -47.49 -69.71 -42.22
CA LEU A 27 -46.40 -68.96 -42.81
C LEU A 27 -46.50 -67.47 -42.52
N LEU A 28 -47.70 -66.89 -42.65
CA LEU A 28 -47.94 -65.46 -42.30
C LEU A 28 -47.68 -65.17 -40.82
N GLU A 29 -48.19 -66.02 -39.91
CA GLU A 29 -47.98 -65.91 -38.51
C GLU A 29 -46.48 -66.02 -38.13
N LEU A 30 -45.74 -66.92 -38.77
CA LEU A 30 -44.30 -67.08 -38.58
C LEU A 30 -43.52 -65.83 -39.10
N GLU A 31 -43.92 -65.31 -40.26
CA GLU A 31 -43.33 -64.13 -40.87
C GLU A 31 -43.56 -62.86 -39.96
N GLU A 32 -44.80 -62.74 -39.44
CA GLU A 32 -45.14 -61.69 -38.53
C GLU A 32 -44.33 -61.76 -37.21
N THR A 33 -44.24 -62.98 -36.63
CA THR A 33 -43.42 -63.17 -35.39
C THR A 33 -41.92 -62.90 -35.58
N LEU A 34 -41.39 -63.27 -36.79
CA LEU A 34 -40.00 -62.98 -37.12
C LEU A 34 -39.73 -61.49 -37.33
N THR A 35 -40.67 -60.80 -38.00
CA THR A 35 -40.57 -59.37 -38.24
C THR A 35 -40.65 -58.58 -36.93
N VAL A 36 -41.58 -58.95 -36.03
CA VAL A 36 -41.67 -58.33 -34.68
C VAL A 36 -40.40 -58.55 -33.88
N LYS A 37 -39.87 -59.80 -33.85
CA LYS A 37 -38.61 -60.10 -33.15
C LYS A 37 -37.39 -59.34 -33.74
N ALA A 38 -37.35 -59.19 -35.06
CA ALA A 38 -36.32 -58.47 -35.77
C ALA A 38 -36.38 -56.96 -35.43
N LEU A 39 -37.59 -56.38 -35.39
CA LEU A 39 -37.84 -54.99 -34.99
C LEU A 39 -37.47 -54.77 -33.53
N GLU A 40 -37.90 -55.65 -32.63
CA GLU A 40 -37.60 -55.55 -31.19
C GLU A 40 -36.08 -55.65 -30.93
N SER A 41 -35.39 -56.58 -31.60
CA SER A 41 -33.93 -56.68 -31.48
C SER A 41 -33.18 -55.47 -32.04
N SER A 42 -33.71 -54.86 -33.10
CA SER A 42 -33.14 -53.67 -33.71
C SER A 42 -33.32 -52.42 -32.79
N THR A 43 -34.53 -52.31 -32.21
CA THR A 43 -34.85 -51.20 -31.27
C THR A 43 -34.01 -51.30 -30.03
N VAL A 44 -33.88 -52.46 -29.44
CA VAL A 44 -33.00 -52.67 -28.26
C VAL A 44 -31.54 -52.38 -28.59
N ARG A 45 -31.07 -52.75 -29.76
CA ARG A 45 -29.70 -52.46 -30.20
C ARG A 45 -29.43 -50.96 -30.38
N VAL A 46 -30.41 -50.23 -30.96
CA VAL A 46 -30.33 -48.77 -31.11
C VAL A 46 -30.37 -48.06 -29.77
N GLN A 47 -31.26 -48.48 -28.86
CA GLN A 47 -31.31 -47.94 -27.51
C GLN A 47 -29.98 -48.15 -26.76
N LYS A 48 -29.44 -49.36 -26.81
CA LYS A 48 -28.17 -49.67 -26.17
C LYS A 48 -27.04 -48.77 -26.68
N LYS A 49 -26.94 -48.61 -28.00
CA LYS A 49 -25.95 -47.73 -28.62
C LYS A 49 -26.13 -46.27 -28.21
N TYR A 50 -27.38 -45.81 -28.17
CA TYR A 50 -27.68 -44.45 -27.68
C TYR A 50 -27.21 -44.22 -26.24
N TYR A 51 -27.50 -45.13 -25.32
CA TYR A 51 -27.02 -45.02 -23.92
C TYR A 51 -25.50 -45.09 -23.80
N GLU A 52 -24.84 -45.93 -24.59
CA GLU A 52 -23.40 -45.99 -24.67
C GLU A 52 -22.78 -44.66 -25.15
N ASP A 53 -23.34 -44.05 -26.17
CA ASP A 53 -22.89 -42.78 -26.74
C ASP A 53 -23.12 -41.62 -25.72
N VAL A 54 -24.27 -41.57 -25.06
CA VAL A 54 -24.56 -40.61 -24.00
C VAL A 54 -23.57 -40.76 -22.85
N ALA A 55 -23.32 -41.98 -22.38
CA ALA A 55 -22.35 -42.24 -21.31
C ALA A 55 -20.93 -41.84 -21.71
N ARG A 56 -20.52 -42.06 -22.96
CA ARG A 56 -19.22 -41.57 -23.48
C ARG A 56 -19.13 -40.05 -23.49
N LEU A 57 -20.19 -39.38 -23.94
CA LEU A 57 -20.24 -37.92 -23.97
C LEU A 57 -20.18 -37.32 -22.55
N GLU A 58 -20.91 -37.90 -21.61
CA GLU A 58 -20.84 -37.48 -20.21
C GLU A 58 -19.43 -37.68 -19.61
N LYS A 59 -18.80 -38.81 -19.91
CA LYS A 59 -17.43 -39.07 -19.45
C LYS A 59 -16.44 -38.02 -19.99
N ILE A 60 -16.49 -37.73 -21.28
CA ILE A 60 -15.65 -36.71 -21.93
C ILE A 60 -15.94 -35.33 -21.33
N LYS A 61 -17.21 -35.01 -21.05
CA LYS A 61 -17.59 -33.74 -20.42
C LYS A 61 -17.02 -33.62 -19.01
N ARG A 62 -17.09 -34.68 -18.19
CA ARG A 62 -16.50 -34.71 -16.83
C ARG A 62 -14.98 -34.57 -16.89
N GLU A 63 -14.30 -35.30 -17.78
CA GLU A 63 -12.85 -35.19 -17.95
C GLU A 63 -12.41 -33.77 -18.31
N LYS A 64 -13.08 -33.13 -19.28
CA LYS A 64 -12.82 -31.73 -19.65
C LYS A 64 -13.04 -30.78 -18.48
N THR A 65 -14.11 -30.98 -17.71
CA THR A 65 -14.40 -30.14 -16.53
C THR A 65 -13.31 -30.28 -15.46
N VAL A 66 -12.85 -31.49 -15.19
CA VAL A 66 -11.76 -31.75 -14.24
C VAL A 66 -10.45 -31.05 -14.70
N ILE A 67 -10.13 -31.16 -15.99
CA ILE A 67 -8.93 -30.49 -16.54
C ILE A 67 -9.01 -28.97 -16.39
N ILE A 68 -10.17 -28.36 -16.66
CA ILE A 68 -10.38 -26.92 -16.50
C ILE A 68 -10.20 -26.50 -15.04
N TYR A 69 -10.78 -27.26 -14.08
CA TYR A 69 -10.62 -26.95 -12.65
C TYR A 69 -9.18 -27.10 -12.17
N THR A 70 -8.48 -28.18 -12.57
CA THR A 70 -7.08 -28.37 -12.20
C THR A 70 -6.21 -27.27 -12.77
N PHE A 71 -6.40 -26.88 -14.02
CA PHE A 71 -5.68 -25.77 -14.64
C PHE A 71 -5.96 -24.44 -13.92
N SER A 72 -7.22 -24.16 -13.58
CA SER A 72 -7.61 -22.97 -12.83
C SER A 72 -6.93 -22.90 -11.46
N ILE A 73 -6.84 -24.01 -10.73
CA ILE A 73 -6.15 -24.08 -9.43
C ILE A 73 -4.66 -23.80 -9.60
N VAL A 74 -4.01 -24.36 -10.60
CA VAL A 74 -2.58 -24.14 -10.87
C VAL A 74 -2.32 -22.66 -11.16
N VAL A 75 -3.14 -22.03 -12.00
CA VAL A 75 -3.02 -20.58 -12.30
C VAL A 75 -3.20 -19.74 -11.04
N LEU A 76 -4.17 -20.08 -10.19
CA LEU A 76 -4.40 -19.37 -8.92
C LEU A 76 -3.19 -19.46 -7.99
N VAL A 77 -2.59 -20.64 -7.85
CA VAL A 77 -1.39 -20.87 -7.03
C VAL A 77 -0.21 -20.04 -7.56
N LEU A 78 0.00 -20.02 -8.87
CA LEU A 78 1.06 -19.21 -9.50
C LEU A 78 0.85 -17.72 -9.26
N LEU A 79 -0.39 -17.22 -9.32
CA LEU A 79 -0.72 -15.84 -9.00
C LEU A 79 -0.39 -15.50 -7.54
N ILE A 80 -0.74 -16.36 -6.60
CA ILE A 80 -0.43 -16.17 -5.18
C ILE A 80 1.09 -16.10 -4.98
N VAL A 81 1.85 -17.02 -5.56
CA VAL A 81 3.32 -17.02 -5.49
C VAL A 81 3.89 -15.73 -6.06
N LEU A 82 3.40 -15.25 -7.20
CA LEU A 82 3.83 -13.99 -7.79
C LEU A 82 3.58 -12.80 -6.85
N ILE A 83 2.39 -12.72 -6.25
CA ILE A 83 2.03 -11.66 -5.29
C ILE A 83 2.99 -11.69 -4.09
N VAL A 84 3.26 -12.87 -3.53
CA VAL A 84 4.19 -13.02 -2.40
C VAL A 84 5.60 -12.56 -2.77
N VAL A 85 6.11 -12.95 -3.94
CA VAL A 85 7.44 -12.53 -4.42
C VAL A 85 7.51 -11.01 -4.61
N LEU A 86 6.48 -10.40 -5.20
CA LEU A 86 6.40 -8.94 -5.37
C LEU A 86 6.34 -8.23 -4.02
N PHE A 87 5.55 -8.74 -3.07
CA PHE A 87 5.44 -8.18 -1.72
C PHE A 87 6.77 -8.26 -0.96
N VAL A 88 7.47 -9.39 -1.01
CA VAL A 88 8.80 -9.56 -0.39
C VAL A 88 9.83 -8.61 -1.02
N ARG A 89 9.84 -8.49 -2.35
CA ARG A 89 10.72 -7.53 -3.05
C ARG A 89 10.42 -6.08 -2.66
N TYR A 90 9.14 -5.72 -2.59
CA TYR A 90 8.73 -4.37 -2.18
C TYR A 90 9.13 -4.08 -0.71
N SER A 91 8.90 -5.03 0.19
CA SER A 91 9.29 -4.90 1.61
C SER A 91 10.80 -4.79 1.79
N ARG A 92 11.60 -5.58 1.05
CA ARG A 92 13.07 -5.47 1.08
C ARG A 92 13.55 -4.11 0.57
N ARG A 93 12.98 -3.58 -0.52
CA ARG A 93 13.33 -2.23 -1.03
C ARG A 93 13.01 -1.14 -0.01
N LYS A 94 11.87 -1.23 0.66
CA LYS A 94 11.54 -0.30 1.75
C LYS A 94 12.55 -0.38 2.90
N ARG A 95 12.93 -1.57 3.38
CA ARG A 95 13.92 -1.73 4.45
C ARG A 95 15.25 -1.10 4.09
N ILE A 96 15.79 -1.40 2.92
CA ILE A 96 17.06 -0.82 2.44
C ILE A 96 16.96 0.71 2.36
N SER A 97 15.85 1.25 1.87
CA SER A 97 15.64 2.70 1.84
C SER A 97 15.59 3.33 3.24
N TYR A 98 14.99 2.66 4.24
CA TYR A 98 14.99 3.12 5.63
C TYR A 98 16.38 3.05 6.26
N GLU A 99 17.13 1.97 6.05
CA GLU A 99 18.50 1.81 6.55
C GLU A 99 19.44 2.88 5.97
N MET A 100 19.36 3.16 4.67
CA MET A 100 20.15 4.22 4.03
C MET A 100 19.81 5.60 4.60
N LYS A 101 18.53 5.89 4.82
CA LYS A 101 18.09 7.16 5.42
C LYS A 101 18.53 7.27 6.89
N MET A 102 18.50 6.17 7.64
CA MET A 102 18.97 6.13 9.01
C MET A 102 20.49 6.35 9.08
N LEU A 103 21.27 5.74 8.20
CA LEU A 103 22.70 5.97 8.09
C LEU A 103 23.04 7.43 7.75
N GLU A 104 22.31 8.03 6.80
CA GLU A 104 22.48 9.44 6.44
C GLU A 104 22.13 10.36 7.63
N ALA A 105 21.06 10.02 8.39
CA ALA A 105 20.68 10.74 9.58
C ALA A 105 21.76 10.67 10.69
N VAL A 106 22.28 9.47 10.96
CA VAL A 106 23.35 9.29 11.94
C VAL A 106 24.60 10.08 11.55
N ARG A 107 24.96 10.05 10.26
CA ARG A 107 26.09 10.81 9.75
C ARG A 107 25.90 12.31 9.94
N SER A 108 24.74 12.86 9.57
CA SER A 108 24.46 14.29 9.74
C SER A 108 24.45 14.72 11.21
N VAL A 109 23.93 13.89 12.12
CA VAL A 109 23.97 14.14 13.57
C VAL A 109 25.41 14.15 14.09
N ASN A 110 26.26 13.22 13.65
CA ASN A 110 27.66 13.19 14.06
C ASN A 110 28.43 14.41 13.53
N GLU A 111 28.20 14.82 12.26
CA GLU A 111 28.79 16.04 11.71
C GLU A 111 28.40 17.29 12.50
N ILE A 112 27.13 17.40 12.93
CA ILE A 112 26.66 18.51 13.79
C ILE A 112 27.34 18.43 15.17
N ARG A 113 27.41 17.24 15.77
CA ARG A 113 28.04 17.02 17.07
C ARG A 113 29.53 17.41 17.05
N GLU A 114 30.28 17.02 16.04
CA GLU A 114 31.69 17.38 15.86
C GLU A 114 31.87 18.88 15.70
N LYS A 115 31.01 19.57 14.94
CA LYS A 115 31.03 21.01 14.79
C LYS A 115 30.68 21.74 16.09
N ILE A 116 29.65 21.26 16.83
CA ILE A 116 29.34 21.81 18.15
C ILE A 116 30.54 21.66 19.08
N ALA A 117 31.20 20.51 19.10
CA ALA A 117 32.39 20.26 19.91
C ALA A 117 33.59 21.18 19.52
N SER A 118 33.74 21.46 18.22
CA SER A 118 34.77 22.39 17.73
C SER A 118 34.49 23.84 18.14
N LEU A 119 33.21 24.25 18.14
CA LEU A 119 32.78 25.59 18.54
C LEU A 119 32.83 25.82 20.04
N GLN A 120 32.66 24.78 20.86
CA GLN A 120 32.83 24.88 22.32
C GLN A 120 34.26 25.21 22.76
N LYS A 121 35.27 24.99 21.88
CA LYS A 121 36.68 25.31 22.15
C LYS A 121 37.11 26.71 21.72
N VAL A 122 36.22 27.46 21.07
CA VAL A 122 36.52 28.80 20.55
C VAL A 122 35.56 29.80 21.17
N ASP A 123 36.11 30.89 21.73
CA ASP A 123 35.38 31.94 22.43
C ASP A 123 34.10 32.41 21.71
N ALA A 124 33.09 32.77 22.52
CA ALA A 124 31.69 33.11 22.20
C ALA A 124 31.46 34.28 21.22
N GLY A 125 32.45 34.68 20.44
CA GLY A 125 32.41 35.89 19.58
C GLY A 125 31.95 35.69 18.14
N ARG A 126 31.63 34.47 17.68
CA ARG A 126 31.37 34.22 16.26
C ARG A 126 29.89 33.93 16.00
N SER A 127 29.07 34.97 15.86
CA SER A 127 27.68 34.88 15.44
C SER A 127 27.49 34.15 14.09
N MET A 128 28.48 34.19 13.19
CA MET A 128 28.49 33.48 11.91
C MET A 128 28.44 31.95 12.06
N ASP A 129 29.13 31.40 13.05
CA ASP A 129 29.18 29.95 13.30
C ASP A 129 27.83 29.41 13.83
N LEU A 130 27.14 30.24 14.65
CA LEU A 130 25.81 29.90 15.15
C LEU A 130 24.75 29.90 14.04
N ILE A 131 24.81 30.86 13.13
CA ILE A 131 23.92 30.88 11.93
C ILE A 131 24.18 29.66 11.04
N PHE A 132 25.43 29.29 10.85
CA PHE A 132 25.78 28.12 10.05
C PHE A 132 25.24 26.83 10.67
N LEU A 133 25.39 26.64 11.98
CA LEU A 133 24.83 25.51 12.72
C LEU A 133 23.29 25.50 12.65
N ALA A 134 22.66 26.65 12.84
CA ALA A 134 21.20 26.75 12.71
C ALA A 134 20.73 26.33 11.32
N ARG A 135 21.43 26.73 10.24
CA ARG A 135 21.12 26.30 8.88
C ARG A 135 21.29 24.80 8.67
N MET A 136 22.36 24.20 9.21
CA MET A 136 22.55 22.74 9.12
C MET A 136 21.43 21.98 9.82
N ILE A 137 21.02 22.42 11.00
CA ILE A 137 19.90 21.82 11.74
C ILE A 137 18.58 22.05 10.98
N ASP A 138 18.36 23.24 10.41
CA ASP A 138 17.17 23.54 9.61
C ASP A 138 17.05 22.62 8.38
N ASP A 139 18.14 22.43 7.66
CA ASP A 139 18.15 21.54 6.48
C ASP A 139 17.94 20.07 6.87
N MET A 140 18.48 19.63 8.00
CA MET A 140 18.21 18.30 8.55
C MET A 140 16.72 18.12 8.89
N LEU A 141 16.11 19.11 9.55
CA LEU A 141 14.70 19.07 9.94
C LEU A 141 13.76 19.16 8.72
N LYS A 142 14.12 19.94 7.70
CA LYS A 142 13.38 19.96 6.41
C LYS A 142 13.38 18.60 5.74
N LYS A 143 14.51 17.89 5.71
CA LYS A 143 14.60 16.53 5.21
C LYS A 143 13.68 15.60 6.00
N GLN A 144 13.68 15.67 7.32
CA GLN A 144 12.80 14.91 8.20
C GLN A 144 11.31 15.20 7.91
N TYR A 145 10.95 16.47 7.74
CA TYR A 145 9.58 16.88 7.42
C TYR A 145 9.09 16.30 6.09
N SER A 146 9.98 16.22 5.09
CA SER A 146 9.65 15.66 3.77
C SER A 146 9.47 14.14 3.78
N LEU A 147 10.03 13.43 4.78
CA LEU A 147 10.06 11.98 4.82
C LEU A 147 8.80 11.35 5.42
N ASN A 148 8.31 11.85 6.51
CA ASN A 148 6.99 11.57 7.08
C ASN A 148 6.84 12.29 8.43
N ARG A 149 5.75 13.03 8.62
CA ARG A 149 5.49 13.77 9.86
C ARG A 149 5.29 12.84 11.08
N ASN A 150 4.88 11.59 10.85
CA ASN A 150 4.49 10.67 11.92
C ASN A 150 5.58 9.68 12.35
N SER A 151 6.73 9.64 11.68
CA SER A 151 7.84 8.75 12.04
C SER A 151 9.14 9.53 12.10
N LEU A 152 9.44 10.10 13.28
CA LEU A 152 10.76 10.65 13.54
C LEU A 152 11.80 9.53 13.49
N ILE A 153 12.86 9.74 12.71
CA ILE A 153 14.01 8.85 12.73
C ILE A 153 14.66 9.01 14.11
N GLN A 154 14.87 7.90 14.80
CA GLN A 154 15.30 7.88 16.21
C GLN A 154 16.44 8.86 16.57
N PRO A 155 17.53 9.02 15.76
CA PRO A 155 18.57 10.02 16.04
C PRO A 155 18.07 11.47 16.06
N TYR A 156 17.05 11.79 15.28
CA TYR A 156 16.48 13.15 15.27
C TYR A 156 15.50 13.37 16.43
N ALA A 157 14.81 12.32 16.88
CA ALA A 157 13.86 12.38 17.97
C ALA A 157 14.52 12.90 19.26
N GLU A 158 15.73 12.43 19.58
CA GLU A 158 16.49 12.88 20.75
C GLU A 158 16.86 14.37 20.67
N ILE A 159 17.27 14.85 19.49
CA ILE A 159 17.60 16.27 19.29
C ILE A 159 16.35 17.13 19.40
N ILE A 160 15.26 16.72 18.78
CA ILE A 160 13.99 17.45 18.79
C ILE A 160 13.42 17.49 20.21
N ASP A 161 13.50 16.39 20.96
CA ASP A 161 13.04 16.34 22.34
C ASP A 161 13.83 17.31 23.23
N LYS A 162 15.14 17.36 23.11
CA LYS A 162 15.99 18.34 23.82
C LYS A 162 15.64 19.77 23.44
N LEU A 163 15.46 20.07 22.14
CA LEU A 163 15.08 21.40 21.67
C LEU A 163 13.70 21.85 22.20
N ARG A 164 12.79 20.89 22.38
CA ARG A 164 11.42 21.12 22.82
C ARG A 164 11.29 21.24 24.34
N ASN A 165 11.93 20.35 25.09
CA ASN A 165 11.62 20.09 26.50
C ASN A 165 12.74 20.49 27.48
N ASP A 166 13.98 20.63 27.01
CA ASP A 166 15.10 21.01 27.87
C ASP A 166 15.19 22.54 28.05
N ASP A 167 15.00 23.01 29.28
CA ASP A 167 15.07 24.43 29.62
C ASP A 167 16.45 25.05 29.39
N ASP A 168 17.53 24.29 29.63
CA ASP A 168 18.88 24.77 29.36
C ASP A 168 19.15 24.89 27.87
N CYS A 169 18.62 23.96 27.07
CA CYS A 169 18.67 24.05 25.62
C CYS A 169 17.90 25.28 25.11
N ARG A 170 16.72 25.57 25.65
CA ARG A 170 15.92 26.76 25.28
C ARG A 170 16.65 28.07 25.65
N LYS A 171 17.27 28.13 26.81
CA LYS A 171 18.10 29.29 27.22
C LYS A 171 19.28 29.49 26.26
N ARG A 172 19.98 28.41 25.88
CA ARG A 172 21.07 28.47 24.90
C ARG A 172 20.60 28.93 23.53
N ILE A 173 19.44 28.48 23.06
CA ILE A 173 18.83 28.96 21.81
C ILE A 173 18.52 30.45 21.88
N SER A 174 17.95 30.92 23.00
CA SER A 174 17.65 32.33 23.21
C SER A 174 18.94 33.18 23.27
N SER A 175 19.96 32.72 23.97
CA SER A 175 21.28 33.39 24.01
C SER A 175 21.97 33.43 22.65
N ALA A 176 21.85 32.33 21.85
CA ALA A 176 22.38 32.29 20.51
C ALA A 176 21.63 33.27 19.57
N ALA A 177 20.31 33.38 19.71
CA ALA A 177 19.49 34.33 18.97
C ALA A 177 19.84 35.78 19.36
N ASP A 178 20.06 36.06 20.62
CA ASP A 178 20.52 37.36 21.12
C ASP A 178 21.91 37.76 20.58
N ALA A 179 22.85 36.80 20.55
CA ALA A 179 24.19 37.04 20.00
C ALA A 179 24.17 37.40 18.49
N VAL A 180 23.17 36.89 17.75
CA VAL A 180 23.02 37.14 16.30
C VAL A 180 22.24 38.41 16.01
N SER A 181 21.35 38.85 16.90
CA SER A 181 20.31 39.86 16.62
C SER A 181 20.35 41.06 17.55
N ALA A 182 21.50 41.45 18.06
CA ALA A 182 21.66 42.61 18.96
C ALA A 182 20.69 42.54 20.18
N ASN A 183 20.65 41.41 20.85
CA ASN A 183 19.85 41.14 22.05
C ASN A 183 18.32 41.25 21.82
N SER A 184 17.84 40.88 20.63
CA SER A 184 16.41 41.02 20.27
C SER A 184 15.48 40.14 21.13
N VAL A 185 15.93 38.98 21.64
CA VAL A 185 15.13 38.11 22.50
C VAL A 185 15.01 38.70 23.90
N SER A 186 16.13 39.24 24.46
CA SER A 186 16.14 39.95 25.72
C SER A 186 15.27 41.20 25.67
N LYS A 187 15.34 41.97 24.60
CA LYS A 187 14.47 43.13 24.35
C LYS A 187 13.01 42.74 24.26
N LEU A 188 12.69 41.63 23.57
CA LEU A 188 11.34 41.11 23.47
C LEU A 188 10.76 40.74 24.82
N THR A 189 11.52 40.04 25.65
CA THR A 189 11.07 39.62 27.00
C THR A 189 10.90 40.83 27.93
N ALA A 190 11.73 41.86 27.79
CA ALA A 190 11.57 43.14 28.51
C ALA A 190 10.34 43.93 28.04
N ALA A 191 10.12 44.01 26.72
CA ALA A 191 8.98 44.71 26.13
C ALA A 191 7.64 44.01 26.38
N CYS A 192 7.63 42.68 26.49
CA CYS A 192 6.44 41.86 26.66
C CYS A 192 6.61 40.84 27.81
N PRO A 193 6.54 41.26 29.10
CA PRO A 193 6.78 40.37 30.24
C PRO A 193 5.79 39.19 30.35
N THR A 194 4.61 39.33 29.75
CA THR A 194 3.55 38.28 29.76
C THR A 194 3.65 37.31 28.58
N ILE A 195 4.76 37.35 27.83
CA ILE A 195 4.95 36.46 26.67
C ILE A 195 5.14 35.02 27.14
N LYS A 196 4.52 34.08 26.40
CA LYS A 196 4.66 32.65 26.70
C LYS A 196 6.07 32.17 26.33
N VAL A 197 6.63 31.28 27.13
CA VAL A 197 7.95 30.65 26.87
C VAL A 197 8.00 30.02 25.47
N SER A 198 6.89 29.40 25.02
CA SER A 198 6.80 28.83 23.70
C SER A 198 6.80 29.85 22.55
N ASP A 199 6.38 31.09 22.81
CA ASP A 199 6.44 32.19 21.84
C ASP A 199 7.83 32.82 21.79
N VAL A 200 8.54 32.84 22.92
CA VAL A 200 9.97 33.20 22.98
C VAL A 200 10.80 32.19 22.18
N LEU A 201 10.55 30.90 22.35
CA LEU A 201 11.23 29.87 21.58
C LEU A 201 10.94 30.03 20.05
N LEU A 202 9.67 30.24 19.66
CA LEU A 202 9.30 30.52 18.28
C LEU A 202 10.08 31.72 17.71
N PHE A 203 10.13 32.82 18.46
CA PHE A 203 10.87 34.02 18.08
C PHE A 203 12.36 33.74 17.89
N SER A 204 12.98 33.08 18.87
CA SER A 204 14.40 32.71 18.84
C SER A 204 14.76 31.86 17.64
N LEU A 205 13.93 30.86 17.32
CA LEU A 205 14.12 30.00 16.13
C LEU A 205 13.98 30.80 14.82
N LEU A 206 13.03 31.72 14.73
CA LEU A 206 12.86 32.58 13.55
C LEU A 206 14.06 33.52 13.37
N VAL A 207 14.57 34.11 14.45
CA VAL A 207 15.78 34.97 14.46
C VAL A 207 17.01 34.19 13.98
N LEU A 208 17.16 32.93 14.41
CA LEU A 208 18.22 32.04 13.95
C LEU A 208 18.05 31.57 12.50
N GLY A 209 16.93 31.92 11.82
CA GLY A 209 16.69 31.62 10.42
C GLY A 209 16.06 30.26 10.15
N PHE A 210 15.50 29.59 11.17
CA PHE A 210 14.75 28.34 10.95
C PHE A 210 13.50 28.56 10.10
N SER A 211 13.23 27.62 9.20
CA SER A 211 12.01 27.60 8.40
C SER A 211 10.79 27.18 9.23
N TYR A 212 9.59 27.61 8.83
CA TYR A 212 8.35 27.16 9.49
C TYR A 212 8.18 25.63 9.44
N LYS A 213 8.70 24.96 8.40
CA LYS A 213 8.71 23.48 8.32
C LYS A 213 9.51 22.86 9.46
N SER A 214 10.73 23.35 9.68
CA SER A 214 11.59 22.86 10.76
C SER A 214 11.03 23.22 12.13
N ILE A 215 10.51 24.43 12.30
CA ILE A 215 9.86 24.86 13.53
C ILE A 215 8.62 23.98 13.84
N SER A 216 7.87 23.56 12.81
CA SER A 216 6.71 22.66 12.98
C SER A 216 7.11 21.30 13.54
N VAL A 217 8.28 20.79 13.17
CA VAL A 217 8.83 19.55 13.73
C VAL A 217 9.26 19.75 15.18
N ILE A 218 9.96 20.86 15.49
CA ILE A 218 10.44 21.16 16.86
C ILE A 218 9.26 21.36 17.81
N MET A 219 8.28 22.19 17.42
CA MET A 219 7.18 22.60 18.29
C MET A 219 5.96 21.67 18.27
N ASP A 220 5.95 20.68 17.37
CA ASP A 220 4.82 19.77 17.11
C ASP A 220 3.52 20.50 16.75
N ASP A 221 3.64 21.62 16.08
CA ASP A 221 2.54 22.47 15.63
C ASP A 221 2.50 22.50 14.10
N GLY A 222 1.30 22.62 13.51
CA GLY A 222 1.16 22.77 12.05
C GLY A 222 1.71 24.11 11.55
N GLU A 223 2.32 24.15 10.37
CA GLU A 223 2.84 25.39 9.76
C GLU A 223 1.81 26.55 9.76
N PRO A 224 0.53 26.35 9.40
CA PRO A 224 -0.47 27.43 9.44
C PRO A 224 -0.68 28.00 10.85
N LYS A 225 -0.63 27.12 11.86
CA LYS A 225 -0.78 27.54 13.28
C LYS A 225 0.43 28.37 13.72
N LEU A 226 1.63 27.95 13.35
CA LEU A 226 2.87 28.68 13.64
C LEU A 226 2.92 30.05 12.96
N TYR A 227 2.48 30.11 11.71
CA TYR A 227 2.37 31.38 10.98
C TYR A 227 1.42 32.35 11.68
N ASN A 228 0.23 31.89 12.10
CA ASN A 228 -0.72 32.69 12.86
C ASN A 228 -0.16 33.12 14.23
N ARG A 229 0.61 32.26 14.90
CA ARG A 229 1.30 32.60 16.16
C ARG A 229 2.36 33.69 15.93
N ALA A 230 3.17 33.55 14.90
CA ALA A 230 4.18 34.57 14.57
C ALA A 230 3.52 35.91 14.20
N LYS A 231 2.38 35.91 13.50
CA LYS A 231 1.60 37.11 13.22
C LYS A 231 1.11 37.78 14.51
N ARG A 232 0.46 37.01 15.40
CA ARG A 232 -0.01 37.52 16.69
C ARG A 232 1.14 38.03 17.56
N LEU A 233 2.30 37.40 17.50
CA LEU A 233 3.50 37.86 18.20
C LEU A 233 3.96 39.23 17.70
N ARG A 234 4.00 39.45 16.37
CA ARG A 234 4.30 40.77 15.79
C ARG A 234 3.29 41.82 16.21
N GLU A 235 2.00 41.50 16.21
CA GLU A 235 0.95 42.40 16.67
C GLU A 235 1.14 42.79 18.16
N LYS A 236 1.51 41.83 19.02
CA LYS A 236 1.82 42.10 20.44
C LYS A 236 3.05 42.97 20.61
N ILE A 237 4.11 42.75 19.83
CA ILE A 237 5.31 43.57 19.84
C ILE A 237 4.98 45.01 19.42
N MET A 238 4.18 45.21 18.38
CA MET A 238 3.74 46.53 17.97
C MET A 238 2.88 47.22 19.04
N ALA A 239 2.01 46.48 19.70
CA ALA A 239 1.13 47.00 20.75
C ALA A 239 1.85 47.30 22.06
N SER A 240 3.09 46.78 22.27
CA SER A 240 3.86 47.04 23.49
C SER A 240 4.33 48.49 23.63
N GLY A 241 4.41 49.24 22.53
CA GLY A 241 4.90 50.63 22.53
C GLY A 241 6.35 50.79 22.99
N SER A 242 7.13 49.69 23.02
CA SER A 242 8.53 49.74 23.43
C SER A 242 9.39 50.50 22.43
N PRO A 243 10.39 51.28 22.87
CA PRO A 243 11.35 51.96 21.97
C PRO A 243 12.13 50.95 21.10
N ASP A 244 12.23 49.70 21.52
CA ASP A 244 12.94 48.63 20.80
C ASP A 244 12.06 47.88 19.78
N THR A 245 10.81 48.29 19.58
CA THR A 245 9.84 47.60 18.69
C THR A 245 10.41 47.36 17.31
N ASP A 246 10.98 48.37 16.65
CA ASP A 246 11.54 48.26 15.30
C ASP A 246 12.77 47.33 15.26
N ALA A 247 13.62 47.39 16.28
CA ALA A 247 14.77 46.50 16.39
C ALA A 247 14.35 45.03 16.55
N ILE A 248 13.33 44.77 17.37
CA ILE A 248 12.78 43.42 17.57
C ILE A 248 12.12 42.91 16.28
N LEU A 249 11.32 43.72 15.61
CA LEU A 249 10.64 43.34 14.37
C LEU A 249 11.60 43.10 13.18
N SER A 250 12.69 43.88 13.10
CA SER A 250 13.72 43.71 12.08
C SER A 250 14.51 42.43 12.21
N ALA A 251 14.59 41.85 13.43
CA ALA A 251 15.26 40.58 13.67
C ALA A 251 14.49 39.37 13.07
N ILE A 252 13.18 39.50 12.82
CA ILE A 252 12.39 38.44 12.17
C ILE A 252 12.50 38.62 10.65
N PRO A 253 12.89 37.57 9.90
CA PRO A 253 12.98 37.63 8.44
C PRO A 253 11.65 38.09 7.81
N LYS A 254 11.71 39.16 6.99
CA LYS A 254 10.57 39.53 6.14
C LYS A 254 10.44 38.47 5.04
N ARG A 255 9.34 37.78 4.97
CA ARG A 255 8.93 36.99 3.79
C ARG A 255 7.99 37.80 2.94
#